data_792ac9ec9f7e0b4950479a6b918a945d
#
_entry.id   792ac9ec9f7e0b4950479a6b918a945d
#
_cell.length_a   1.000
_cell.length_b   1.000
_cell.length_c   1.000
_cell.angle_alpha   90.00
_cell.angle_beta   90.00
_cell.angle_gamma   90.00
#
_symmetry.space_group_name_H-M   'P 1'
#
loop_
_entity.id
_entity.type
_entity.pdbx_description
1 polymer ?
#
loop_
_entity_poly.entity_id
_entity_poly.type
_entity_poly.pdbx_seq_one_letter_code
_entity_poly.pdbx_strand_id
1 'polypeptide(L)'
;NRRARAKPNMTFIRGAVAPNPVCVKAMERHEYSNQTFVPLNGTRYLVAVCPSDAAGGPDLSAIQVFAAEGSQAVNFNTGVWHAPNTVLGTPGEFIMLRFDDGGPEDTELRTLDEPIEVDLSGIGTTGMPALDTY
;
A
#
# COMPACT_ATOMS: atom_id res chain seq x y z
N ASN A 1 -12.30 3.82 10.57
CA ASN A 1 -12.18 2.70 11.51
C ASN A 1 -13.55 2.18 11.90
N ARG A 2 -13.74 0.87 11.80
CA ARG A 2 -15.01 0.17 12.09
C ARG A 2 -15.00 -0.58 13.42
N ARG A 3 -13.92 -0.51 14.22
CA ARG A 3 -13.75 -1.19 15.51
C ARG A 3 -13.73 -0.18 16.65
N ALA A 4 -14.68 -0.31 17.58
CA ALA A 4 -14.81 0.63 18.71
C ALA A 4 -13.58 0.64 19.65
N ARG A 5 -12.87 -0.48 19.77
CA ARG A 5 -11.67 -0.60 20.63
C ARG A 5 -10.38 -0.12 19.99
N ALA A 6 -10.33 -0.02 18.67
CA ALA A 6 -9.13 0.38 17.96
C ALA A 6 -8.85 1.88 18.16
N LYS A 7 -7.59 2.21 18.37
CA LYS A 7 -7.09 3.57 18.60
C LYS A 7 -6.20 4.00 17.44
N PRO A 8 -6.10 5.30 17.14
CA PRO A 8 -5.12 5.80 16.19
C PRO A 8 -3.72 5.35 16.60
N ASN A 9 -3.00 4.76 15.67
CA ASN A 9 -1.61 4.36 15.82
C ASN A 9 -0.78 5.04 14.73
N MET A 10 0.32 5.65 15.13
CA MET A 10 1.28 6.29 14.24
C MET A 10 2.63 5.63 14.41
N THR A 11 3.17 5.07 13.33
CA THR A 11 4.43 4.33 13.34
C THR A 11 5.42 4.92 12.35
N PHE A 12 6.67 5.12 12.78
CA PHE A 12 7.76 5.45 11.88
C PHE A 12 8.30 4.18 11.23
N ILE A 13 8.39 4.18 9.89
CA ILE A 13 8.84 3.03 9.10
C ILE A 13 10.04 3.44 8.25
N ARG A 14 11.03 2.54 8.18
CA ARG A 14 12.11 2.61 7.21
C ARG A 14 12.01 1.45 6.23
N GLY A 15 12.04 1.78 4.93
CA GLY A 15 12.04 0.81 3.85
C GLY A 15 13.36 0.78 3.12
N ALA A 16 13.91 -0.41 2.93
CA ALA A 16 15.03 -0.60 2.00
C ALA A 16 14.51 -0.53 0.56
N VAL A 17 15.39 -0.17 -0.37
CA VAL A 17 15.06 -0.18 -1.80
C VAL A 17 14.72 -1.58 -2.27
N ALA A 18 13.62 -1.71 -2.99
CA ALA A 18 13.24 -2.98 -3.61
C ALA A 18 14.31 -3.46 -4.61
N PRO A 19 14.54 -4.77 -4.69
CA PRO A 19 15.46 -5.33 -5.69
C PRO A 19 14.92 -5.10 -7.10
N ASN A 20 15.82 -5.15 -8.09
CA ASN A 20 15.45 -5.12 -9.51
C ASN A 20 15.53 -6.55 -10.08
N PRO A 21 14.50 -7.08 -10.76
CA PRO A 21 13.22 -6.42 -11.02
C PRO A 21 12.36 -6.24 -9.78
N VAL A 22 11.54 -5.17 -9.78
CA VAL A 22 10.55 -4.93 -8.71
C VAL A 22 9.40 -5.90 -8.89
N CYS A 23 9.06 -6.63 -7.82
CA CYS A 23 7.99 -7.61 -7.86
C CYS A 23 6.98 -7.39 -6.72
N VAL A 24 5.70 -7.46 -7.04
CA VAL A 24 4.64 -7.63 -6.05
C VAL A 24 4.58 -9.11 -5.66
N LYS A 25 4.86 -9.43 -4.41
CA LYS A 25 4.91 -10.80 -3.89
C LYS A 25 3.75 -11.16 -2.98
N ALA A 26 3.05 -10.15 -2.49
CA ALA A 26 1.90 -10.30 -1.60
C ALA A 26 0.96 -9.11 -1.75
N MET A 27 -0.29 -9.34 -1.38
CA MET A 27 -1.31 -8.31 -1.21
C MET A 27 -1.84 -8.39 0.21
N GLU A 28 -2.08 -7.24 0.82
CA GLU A 28 -2.70 -7.14 2.14
C GLU A 28 -3.94 -6.25 2.09
N ARG A 29 -4.85 -6.44 3.03
CA ARG A 29 -5.95 -5.49 3.26
C ARG A 29 -6.21 -5.33 4.75
N HIS A 30 -6.77 -4.19 5.09
CA HIS A 30 -7.23 -3.91 6.44
C HIS A 30 -8.77 -3.89 6.44
N GLU A 31 -9.37 -4.92 7.03
CA GLU A 31 -10.83 -5.14 6.98
C GLU A 31 -11.61 -4.04 7.71
N TYR A 32 -11.02 -3.43 8.75
CA TYR A 32 -11.73 -2.53 9.65
C TYR A 32 -11.14 -1.12 9.72
N SER A 33 -9.93 -0.91 9.24
CA SER A 33 -9.28 0.38 9.26
C SER A 33 -8.76 0.78 7.88
N ASN A 34 -8.59 2.06 7.66
CA ASN A 34 -7.75 2.57 6.59
C ASN A 34 -6.27 2.52 7.03
N GLN A 35 -5.37 2.57 6.06
CA GLN A 35 -3.94 2.70 6.29
C GLN A 35 -3.37 3.82 5.42
N THR A 36 -2.62 4.72 6.05
CA THR A 36 -2.04 5.88 5.36
C THR A 36 -0.53 5.85 5.46
N PHE A 37 0.17 6.08 4.36
CA PHE A 37 1.62 6.28 4.31
C PHE A 37 1.93 7.72 3.90
N VAL A 38 2.76 8.38 4.71
CA VAL A 38 3.25 9.73 4.46
C VAL A 38 4.77 9.65 4.30
N PRO A 39 5.33 9.87 3.11
CA PRO A 39 6.78 9.88 2.91
C PRO A 39 7.41 11.11 3.58
N LEU A 40 8.59 10.95 4.17
CA LEU A 40 9.30 12.00 4.90
C LEU A 40 10.53 12.52 4.19
N ASN A 41 11.17 11.70 3.36
CA ASN A 41 12.47 12.01 2.77
C ASN A 41 12.44 12.10 1.24
N GLY A 42 11.28 12.30 0.64
CA GLY A 42 11.15 12.51 -0.80
C GLY A 42 11.33 11.24 -1.65
N THR A 43 11.37 10.05 -1.04
CA THR A 43 11.54 8.80 -1.80
C THR A 43 10.29 8.44 -2.58
N ARG A 44 10.50 7.88 -3.79
CA ARG A 44 9.44 7.28 -4.59
C ARG A 44 9.08 5.90 -4.07
N TYR A 45 7.85 5.50 -4.23
CA TYR A 45 7.39 4.17 -3.82
C TYR A 45 6.28 3.64 -4.73
N LEU A 46 6.18 2.32 -4.80
CA LEU A 46 5.17 1.63 -5.58
C LEU A 46 3.86 1.57 -4.79
N VAL A 47 2.78 1.82 -5.49
CA VAL A 47 1.40 1.61 -5.03
C VAL A 47 0.75 0.62 -5.98
N ALA A 48 0.49 -0.59 -5.50
CA ALA A 48 -0.27 -1.58 -6.25
C ALA A 48 -1.56 -1.90 -5.50
N VAL A 49 -2.69 -1.81 -6.19
CA VAL A 49 -4.03 -2.01 -5.62
C VAL A 49 -4.89 -2.86 -6.53
N CYS A 50 -5.82 -3.60 -5.96
CA CYS A 50 -6.86 -4.28 -6.72
C CYS A 50 -8.17 -4.40 -5.91
N PRO A 51 -9.32 -4.63 -6.57
CA PRO A 51 -10.56 -4.98 -5.89
C PRO A 51 -10.49 -6.40 -5.32
N SER A 52 -11.51 -6.79 -4.56
CA SER A 52 -11.73 -8.17 -4.19
C SER A 52 -12.37 -8.95 -5.33
N ASP A 53 -11.97 -10.20 -5.50
CA ASP A 53 -12.67 -11.16 -6.34
C ASP A 53 -13.98 -11.65 -5.71
N ALA A 54 -14.69 -12.54 -6.36
CA ALA A 54 -15.97 -13.10 -5.88
C ALA A 54 -15.82 -13.96 -4.61
N ALA A 55 -14.62 -14.48 -4.32
CA ALA A 55 -14.30 -15.23 -3.11
C ALA A 55 -13.77 -14.34 -1.97
N GLY A 56 -13.61 -13.02 -2.22
CA GLY A 56 -13.09 -12.05 -1.27
C GLY A 56 -11.56 -11.92 -1.27
N GLY A 57 -10.84 -12.67 -2.11
CA GLY A 57 -9.40 -12.53 -2.34
C GLY A 57 -9.03 -11.33 -3.22
N PRO A 58 -7.74 -11.07 -3.46
CA PRO A 58 -7.32 -10.02 -4.38
C PRO A 58 -7.59 -10.41 -5.84
N ASP A 59 -8.32 -9.59 -6.58
CA ASP A 59 -8.50 -9.77 -8.02
C ASP A 59 -7.26 -9.26 -8.77
N LEU A 60 -6.30 -10.15 -8.98
CA LEU A 60 -5.04 -9.80 -9.63
C LEU A 60 -5.20 -9.47 -11.13
N SER A 61 -6.33 -9.87 -11.75
CA SER A 61 -6.62 -9.52 -13.15
C SER A 61 -6.96 -8.03 -13.31
N ALA A 62 -7.37 -7.39 -12.23
CA ALA A 62 -7.73 -5.98 -12.16
C ALA A 62 -6.69 -5.14 -11.37
N ILE A 63 -5.48 -5.67 -11.17
CA ILE A 63 -4.44 -4.94 -10.45
C ILE A 63 -4.05 -3.66 -11.19
N GLN A 64 -3.94 -2.59 -10.43
CA GLN A 64 -3.43 -1.30 -10.91
C GLN A 64 -2.16 -0.95 -10.15
N VAL A 65 -1.16 -0.47 -10.88
CA VAL A 65 0.15 -0.15 -10.32
C VAL A 65 0.52 1.28 -10.65
N PHE A 66 0.97 2.02 -9.64
CA PHE A 66 1.37 3.41 -9.72
C PHE A 66 2.74 3.59 -9.06
N ALA A 67 3.51 4.60 -9.49
CA ALA A 67 4.65 5.11 -8.74
C ALA A 67 4.23 6.42 -8.07
N ALA A 68 4.21 6.43 -6.76
CA ALA A 68 3.98 7.65 -5.99
C ALA A 68 5.29 8.44 -5.83
N GLU A 69 5.22 9.73 -6.02
CA GLU A 69 6.33 10.65 -5.76
C GLU A 69 6.47 10.89 -4.24
N GLY A 70 7.68 11.24 -3.83
CA GLY A 70 7.98 11.46 -2.41
C GLY A 70 7.27 12.65 -1.75
N SER A 71 6.47 13.39 -2.48
CA SER A 71 5.57 14.44 -1.97
C SER A 71 4.11 13.98 -1.86
N GLN A 72 3.80 12.75 -2.28
CA GLN A 72 2.44 12.21 -2.29
C GLN A 72 2.25 11.24 -1.14
N ALA A 73 1.35 11.54 -0.23
CA ALA A 73 0.84 10.56 0.73
C ALA A 73 -0.25 9.69 0.07
N VAL A 74 -0.35 8.45 0.52
CA VAL A 74 -1.36 7.50 0.04
C VAL A 74 -2.18 6.99 1.20
N ASN A 75 -3.50 6.96 1.04
CA ASN A 75 -4.42 6.34 1.97
C ASN A 75 -5.14 5.18 1.29
N PHE A 76 -4.94 3.99 1.80
CA PHE A 76 -5.73 2.82 1.42
C PHE A 76 -7.01 2.78 2.24
N ASN A 77 -8.15 2.84 1.56
CA ASN A 77 -9.43 2.72 2.22
C ASN A 77 -9.63 1.33 2.80
N THR A 78 -10.49 1.23 3.80
CA THR A 78 -10.87 -0.03 4.43
C THR A 78 -11.27 -1.09 3.40
N GLY A 79 -10.66 -2.27 3.48
CA GLY A 79 -10.95 -3.42 2.62
C GLY A 79 -10.27 -3.41 1.24
N VAL A 80 -9.54 -2.35 0.90
CA VAL A 80 -8.79 -2.31 -0.38
C VAL A 80 -7.56 -3.19 -0.31
N TRP A 81 -7.45 -4.14 -1.23
CA TRP A 81 -6.23 -4.93 -1.40
C TRP A 81 -5.11 -4.06 -1.96
N HIS A 82 -3.95 -4.09 -1.31
CA HIS A 82 -2.78 -3.35 -1.73
C HIS A 82 -1.49 -4.12 -1.43
N ALA A 83 -0.44 -3.84 -2.20
CA ALA A 83 0.87 -4.41 -1.91
C ALA A 83 1.50 -3.74 -0.69
N PRO A 84 2.29 -4.48 0.12
CA PRO A 84 3.13 -3.87 1.16
C PRO A 84 4.01 -2.75 0.60
N ASN A 85 4.31 -1.76 1.45
CA ASN A 85 5.10 -0.58 1.05
C ASN A 85 6.42 -0.98 0.37
N THR A 86 6.57 -0.62 -0.90
CA THR A 86 7.68 -1.01 -1.76
C THR A 86 8.42 0.23 -2.23
N VAL A 87 9.63 0.44 -1.72
CA VAL A 87 10.43 1.64 -1.93
C VAL A 87 11.22 1.56 -3.24
N LEU A 88 11.27 2.67 -3.99
CA LEU A 88 11.95 2.78 -5.28
C LEU A 88 13.13 3.77 -5.19
N GLY A 89 14.25 3.39 -5.78
CA GLY A 89 15.40 4.29 -6.01
C GLY A 89 16.29 4.53 -4.80
N THR A 90 15.79 5.13 -3.73
CA THR A 90 16.54 5.44 -2.50
C THR A 90 15.81 4.91 -1.26
N PRO A 91 16.51 4.56 -0.17
CA PRO A 91 15.83 4.14 1.07
C PRO A 91 14.78 5.14 1.53
N GLY A 92 13.61 4.64 1.92
CA GLY A 92 12.45 5.44 2.26
C GLY A 92 12.21 5.56 3.76
N GLU A 93 11.73 6.73 4.17
CA GLU A 93 11.24 6.98 5.52
C GLU A 93 9.78 7.44 5.43
N PHE A 94 8.93 6.84 6.26
CA PHE A 94 7.48 7.08 6.23
C PHE A 94 6.92 7.18 7.64
N ILE A 95 5.86 7.98 7.79
CA ILE A 95 4.89 7.80 8.84
C ILE A 95 3.76 6.93 8.29
N MET A 96 3.46 5.84 8.97
CA MET A 96 2.29 5.02 8.72
C MET A 96 1.25 5.29 9.82
N LEU A 97 0.02 5.55 9.40
CA LEU A 97 -1.13 5.78 10.26
C LEU A 97 -2.17 4.68 10.00
N ARG A 98 -2.66 4.06 11.06
CA ARG A 98 -3.81 3.15 11.03
C ARG A 98 -4.52 3.14 12.37
N PHE A 99 -5.69 2.52 12.45
CA PHE A 99 -6.31 2.21 13.74
C PHE A 99 -5.94 0.78 14.15
N ASP A 100 -5.51 0.62 15.40
CA ASP A 100 -5.01 -0.66 15.92
C ASP A 100 -5.60 -0.93 17.31
N ASP A 101 -5.94 -2.19 17.58
CA ASP A 101 -6.40 -2.66 18.90
C ASP A 101 -5.46 -3.74 19.49
N GLY A 102 -4.31 -3.95 18.86
CA GLY A 102 -3.31 -4.94 19.25
C GLY A 102 -3.62 -6.37 18.81
N GLY A 103 -4.75 -6.59 18.14
CA GLY A 103 -5.13 -7.89 17.61
C GLY A 103 -4.75 -8.05 16.13
N PRO A 104 -4.69 -9.31 15.63
CA PRO A 104 -4.36 -9.61 14.24
C PRO A 104 -5.55 -9.44 13.27
N GLU A 105 -6.76 -9.25 13.78
CA GLU A 105 -7.98 -9.38 12.98
C GLU A 105 -8.17 -8.32 11.89
N ASP A 106 -7.43 -7.21 11.96
CA ASP A 106 -7.53 -6.15 10.96
C ASP A 106 -6.74 -6.44 9.69
N THR A 107 -5.68 -7.22 9.78
CA THR A 107 -4.78 -7.43 8.64
C THR A 107 -4.95 -8.81 8.05
N GLU A 108 -5.34 -8.88 6.79
CA GLU A 108 -5.29 -10.08 5.97
C GLU A 108 -4.16 -9.96 4.96
N LEU A 109 -3.24 -10.93 4.96
CA LEU A 109 -2.13 -11.02 4.02
C LEU A 109 -2.28 -12.24 3.13
N ARG A 110 -2.11 -12.07 1.82
CA ARG A 110 -2.08 -13.12 0.81
C ARG A 110 -0.76 -13.09 0.07
N THR A 111 0.06 -14.09 0.28
CA THR A 111 1.25 -14.32 -0.56
C THR A 111 0.79 -14.81 -1.93
N LEU A 112 1.38 -14.28 -2.99
CA LEU A 112 1.07 -14.68 -4.36
C LEU A 112 1.88 -15.94 -4.73
N ASP A 113 1.22 -16.89 -5.37
CA ASP A 113 1.89 -18.12 -5.87
C ASP A 113 2.97 -17.76 -6.88
N GLU A 114 2.70 -16.78 -7.73
CA GLU A 114 3.64 -16.22 -8.68
C GLU A 114 3.79 -14.70 -8.44
N PRO A 115 5.02 -14.20 -8.18
CA PRO A 115 5.28 -12.78 -8.08
C PRO A 115 4.95 -12.05 -9.36
N ILE A 116 4.32 -10.87 -9.26
CA ILE A 116 4.04 -10.01 -10.42
C ILE A 116 5.22 -9.08 -10.60
N GLU A 117 5.95 -9.25 -11.70
CA GLU A 117 7.03 -8.33 -12.10
C GLU A 117 6.42 -7.01 -12.58
N VAL A 118 6.95 -5.91 -12.10
CA VAL A 118 6.47 -4.56 -12.41
C VAL A 118 7.44 -3.86 -13.36
N ASP A 119 6.98 -3.59 -14.57
CA ASP A 119 7.72 -2.74 -15.51
C ASP A 119 7.60 -1.26 -15.10
N LEU A 120 8.67 -0.72 -14.53
CA LEU A 120 8.73 0.67 -14.12
C LEU A 120 8.90 1.66 -15.29
N SER A 121 9.26 1.20 -16.48
CA SER A 121 9.52 2.07 -17.64
C SER A 121 8.24 2.71 -18.20
N GLY A 122 7.11 2.02 -18.01
CA GLY A 122 5.78 2.49 -18.43
C GLY A 122 4.97 3.19 -17.35
N ILE A 123 5.47 3.22 -16.10
CA ILE A 123 4.73 3.83 -14.99
C ILE A 123 5.01 5.33 -14.95
N GLY A 124 4.10 6.11 -15.57
CA GLY A 124 4.11 7.56 -15.46
C GLY A 124 3.84 8.02 -14.02
N THR A 125 4.46 9.13 -13.65
CA THR A 125 4.21 9.82 -12.37
C THR A 125 2.86 10.57 -12.36
N THR A 126 2.18 10.58 -13.47
CA THR A 126 0.94 11.32 -13.73
C THR A 126 -0.26 10.38 -13.77
N GLY A 127 -0.85 10.08 -12.64
CA GLY A 127 -2.04 9.23 -12.70
C GLY A 127 -2.75 8.95 -11.39
N MET A 128 -2.19 9.31 -10.27
CA MET A 128 -2.98 9.28 -9.04
C MET A 128 -3.96 10.44 -9.09
N PRO A 129 -5.29 10.17 -9.02
CA PRO A 129 -6.25 11.26 -8.92
C PRO A 129 -5.87 12.14 -7.73
N ALA A 130 -5.93 13.46 -7.92
CA ALA A 130 -5.81 14.39 -6.82
C ALA A 130 -6.81 13.96 -5.74
N LEU A 131 -6.36 13.86 -4.50
CA LEU A 131 -7.27 13.69 -3.38
C LEU A 131 -8.20 14.90 -3.39
N ASP A 132 -9.50 14.66 -3.57
CA ASP A 132 -10.48 15.71 -3.34
C ASP A 132 -10.31 16.18 -1.90
N THR A 133 -9.90 17.43 -1.76
CA THR A 133 -9.85 18.11 -0.46
C THR A 133 -11.28 18.29 0.02
N TYR A 134 -11.65 17.54 1.04
CA TYR A 134 -12.85 17.79 1.84
C TYR A 134 -12.55 18.79 2.94
#